data_fb1b07affb35cc77dfba9d862b8d2e13
#
_entry.id   fb1b07affb35cc77dfba9d862b8d2e13
#
_cell.length_a   1.000
_cell.length_b   1.000
_cell.length_c   1.000
_cell.angle_alpha   90.00
_cell.angle_beta   90.00
_cell.angle_gamma   90.00
#
_symmetry.space_group_name_H-M   'P 1'
#
loop_
_entity.id
_entity.type
_entity.pdbx_description
1 polymer ?
#
loop_
_entity_poly.entity_id
_entity_poly.type
_entity_poly.pdbx_seq_one_letter_code
_entity_poly.pdbx_strand_id
1 'polypeptide(L)'
;MIEFGLNDELMNIDASFTENRIDFAMAGLSFTLLDDNKPVCSGGIIPTWLGSAQGWVISSKRIFQNKIKAARLIKKRTDLLCNNNKIWRLQTAVKANFTIGVRFAEFLGLKKEGLMKMYGPDKTDYFRMAKIYK
;
A
#
# COMPACT_ATOMS: atom_id res chain seq x y z
N MET A 1 0.33 -4.62 -18.83
CA MET A 1 1.25 -3.98 -17.90
C MET A 1 0.52 -3.09 -16.92
N ILE A 2 0.98 -3.05 -15.71
CA ILE A 2 0.36 -2.21 -14.69
C ILE A 2 0.68 -0.76 -14.97
N GLU A 3 -0.34 0.01 -15.14
CA GLU A 3 -0.23 1.43 -15.25
C GLU A 3 -0.28 2.01 -13.87
N PHE A 4 0.66 2.87 -13.58
CA PHE A 4 0.67 3.51 -12.30
C PHE A 4 0.15 4.92 -12.39
N GLY A 5 -0.96 5.08 -13.00
CA GLY A 5 -1.52 6.39 -13.17
C GLY A 5 -1.84 7.09 -11.87
N LEU A 6 -2.26 6.32 -10.91
CA LEU A 6 -2.26 6.77 -9.55
C LEU A 6 -0.90 6.83 -9.04
N ASN A 7 -0.09 6.20 -9.68
CA ASN A 7 1.14 5.78 -9.22
C ASN A 7 2.24 6.73 -9.42
N ASP A 8 2.08 7.72 -10.22
CA ASP A 8 3.01 8.81 -10.22
C ASP A 8 3.13 9.39 -8.83
N GLU A 9 2.03 9.39 -8.09
CA GLU A 9 2.03 9.81 -6.70
C GLU A 9 2.70 8.79 -5.79
N LEU A 10 2.42 7.52 -6.00
CA LEU A 10 3.00 6.45 -5.20
C LEU A 10 4.47 6.20 -5.57
N MET A 11 4.82 6.36 -6.83
CA MET A 11 6.17 6.14 -7.31
C MET A 11 7.14 7.25 -6.92
N ASN A 12 6.63 8.38 -6.50
CA ASN A 12 7.45 9.43 -5.89
C ASN A 12 7.93 9.04 -4.49
N ILE A 13 7.52 7.90 -4.01
CA ILE A 13 8.09 7.31 -2.82
C ILE A 13 9.35 6.59 -3.26
N ASP A 14 10.47 7.26 -3.22
CA ASP A 14 11.81 6.67 -3.31
C ASP A 14 11.98 5.50 -4.30
N ALA A 15 12.78 5.68 -5.34
CA ALA A 15 13.04 4.65 -6.35
C ALA A 15 13.63 3.36 -5.74
N SER A 16 14.44 3.47 -4.72
CA SER A 16 15.01 2.30 -4.03
C SER A 16 13.91 1.44 -3.38
N PHE A 17 12.82 2.07 -2.98
CA PHE A 17 11.69 1.38 -2.39
C PHE A 17 10.99 0.48 -3.40
N THR A 18 11.01 0.84 -4.68
CA THR A 18 10.39 0.02 -5.73
C THR A 18 11.16 -1.28 -5.93
N GLU A 19 12.48 -1.24 -5.90
CA GLU A 19 13.30 -2.44 -6.00
C GLU A 19 13.07 -3.37 -4.82
N ASN A 20 13.03 -2.82 -3.61
CA ASN A 20 12.75 -3.61 -2.42
C ASN A 20 11.39 -4.30 -2.50
N ARG A 21 10.39 -3.64 -3.07
CA ARG A 21 9.06 -4.24 -3.23
C ARG A 21 9.10 -5.45 -4.16
N ILE A 22 9.89 -5.40 -5.21
CA ILE A 22 10.04 -6.54 -6.11
C ILE A 22 10.62 -7.73 -5.36
N ASP A 23 11.66 -7.51 -4.56
CA ASP A 23 12.27 -8.56 -3.78
C ASP A 23 11.28 -9.19 -2.79
N PHE A 24 10.51 -8.37 -2.09
CA PHE A 24 9.51 -8.86 -1.14
C PHE A 24 8.33 -9.53 -1.84
N ALA A 25 7.97 -9.10 -3.04
CA ALA A 25 6.96 -9.78 -3.83
C ALA A 25 7.40 -11.20 -4.14
N MET A 26 8.65 -11.39 -4.47
CA MET A 26 9.22 -12.71 -4.72
C MET A 26 9.33 -13.55 -3.45
N ALA A 27 9.33 -12.93 -2.28
CA ALA A 27 9.37 -13.63 -1.00
C ALA A 27 8.00 -14.14 -0.53
N GLY A 28 6.93 -13.94 -1.32
CA GLY A 28 5.61 -14.44 -0.98
C GLY A 28 4.80 -13.57 -0.02
N LEU A 29 5.28 -12.37 0.28
CA LEU A 29 4.58 -11.40 1.16
C LEU A 29 3.78 -10.39 0.35
N SER A 30 3.32 -10.81 -0.81
CA SER A 30 2.60 -9.94 -1.73
C SER A 30 1.48 -10.69 -2.43
N PHE A 31 0.66 -9.93 -3.14
CA PHE A 31 -0.41 -10.47 -3.96
C PHE A 31 -0.60 -9.59 -5.19
N THR A 32 -1.22 -10.15 -6.20
CA THR A 32 -1.65 -9.41 -7.40
C THR A 32 -3.10 -9.72 -7.66
N LEU A 33 -3.91 -8.69 -7.86
CA LEU A 33 -5.31 -8.85 -8.27
C LEU A 33 -5.40 -8.85 -9.78
N LEU A 34 -6.16 -9.80 -10.30
CA LEU A 34 -6.41 -9.93 -11.72
C LEU A 34 -7.90 -9.68 -12.01
N ASP A 35 -8.17 -9.07 -13.16
CA ASP A 35 -9.51 -8.96 -13.70
C ASP A 35 -9.42 -9.39 -15.16
N ASP A 36 -10.15 -10.44 -15.53
CA ASP A 36 -10.04 -11.09 -16.86
C ASP A 36 -8.58 -11.43 -17.21
N ASN A 37 -7.85 -11.97 -16.25
CA ASN A 37 -6.44 -12.33 -16.37
C ASN A 37 -5.49 -11.16 -16.62
N LYS A 38 -5.97 -9.93 -16.39
CA LYS A 38 -5.15 -8.73 -16.53
C LYS A 38 -4.87 -8.13 -15.15
N PRO A 39 -3.63 -7.73 -14.87
CA PRO A 39 -3.29 -7.17 -13.57
C PRO A 39 -4.03 -5.87 -13.31
N VAL A 40 -4.64 -5.77 -12.14
CA VAL A 40 -5.31 -4.56 -11.66
C VAL A 40 -4.42 -3.83 -10.67
N CYS A 41 -3.86 -4.56 -9.73
CA CYS A 41 -2.96 -4.00 -8.74
C CYS A 41 -2.11 -5.10 -8.12
N SER A 42 -1.03 -4.69 -7.51
CA SER A 42 -0.21 -5.55 -6.64
C SER A 42 -0.05 -4.84 -5.30
N GLY A 43 0.07 -5.62 -4.26
CA GLY A 43 0.27 -5.09 -2.92
C GLY A 43 0.93 -6.11 -2.04
N GLY A 44 1.26 -5.69 -0.84
CA GLY A 44 1.88 -6.58 0.12
C GLY A 44 2.40 -5.86 1.34
N ILE A 45 3.21 -6.57 2.10
CA ILE A 45 3.83 -6.04 3.31
C ILE A 45 5.33 -6.25 3.27
N ILE A 46 6.05 -5.31 3.89
CA ILE A 46 7.49 -5.38 4.08
C ILE A 46 7.74 -5.36 5.58
N PRO A 47 8.11 -6.50 6.18
CA PRO A 47 8.42 -6.52 7.61
C PRO A 47 9.61 -5.60 7.90
N THR A 48 9.49 -4.81 8.96
CA THR A 48 10.55 -3.88 9.39
C THR A 48 11.28 -4.44 10.61
N TRP A 49 10.53 -4.87 11.61
CA TRP A 49 11.03 -5.60 12.77
C TRP A 49 9.89 -6.43 13.34
N LEU A 50 10.14 -7.13 14.45
CA LEU A 50 9.17 -8.06 15.01
C LEU A 50 7.81 -7.39 15.22
N GLY A 51 6.79 -7.94 14.56
CA GLY A 51 5.41 -7.48 14.67
C GLY A 51 5.05 -6.24 13.87
N SER A 52 6.01 -5.61 13.19
CA SER A 52 5.77 -4.38 12.43
C SER A 52 6.07 -4.58 10.95
N ALA A 53 5.23 -4.02 10.11
CA ALA A 53 5.41 -4.09 8.65
C ALA A 53 4.93 -2.81 7.98
N GLN A 54 5.50 -2.54 6.82
CA GLN A 54 5.05 -1.48 5.96
C GLN A 54 4.19 -2.06 4.84
N GLY A 55 3.00 -1.50 4.65
CA GLY A 55 2.11 -1.88 3.56
C GLY A 55 2.43 -1.08 2.31
N TRP A 56 2.20 -1.69 1.16
CA TRP A 56 2.37 -1.03 -0.12
C TRP A 56 1.35 -1.54 -1.12
N VAL A 57 0.96 -0.67 -2.04
CA VAL A 57 0.08 -1.01 -3.16
C VAL A 57 0.54 -0.25 -4.39
N ILE A 58 0.55 -0.95 -5.51
CA ILE A 58 0.81 -0.38 -6.83
C ILE A 58 -0.35 -0.80 -7.71
N SER A 59 -1.04 0.16 -8.31
CA SER A 59 -2.24 -0.16 -9.09
C SER A 59 -2.21 0.46 -10.48
N SER A 60 -2.97 -0.15 -11.38
CA SER A 60 -3.26 0.40 -12.69
C SER A 60 -4.57 1.20 -12.64
N LYS A 61 -4.86 1.93 -13.70
CA LYS A 61 -6.13 2.66 -13.81
C LYS A 61 -7.35 1.74 -13.83
N ARG A 62 -7.15 0.45 -14.11
CA ARG A 62 -8.22 -0.55 -14.08
C ARG A 62 -8.89 -0.66 -12.72
N ILE A 63 -8.20 -0.28 -11.65
CA ILE A 63 -8.77 -0.35 -10.30
C ILE A 63 -10.05 0.47 -10.18
N PHE A 64 -10.18 1.54 -10.96
CA PHE A 64 -11.36 2.40 -10.92
C PHE A 64 -12.62 1.76 -11.49
N GLN A 65 -12.48 0.72 -12.31
CA GLN A 65 -13.63 0.03 -12.90
C GLN A 65 -14.40 -0.76 -11.84
N ASN A 66 -13.71 -1.29 -10.84
CA ASN A 66 -14.30 -2.04 -9.75
C ASN A 66 -13.61 -1.70 -8.43
N LYS A 67 -13.51 -0.41 -8.13
CA LYS A 67 -12.70 0.06 -7.01
C LYS A 67 -13.14 -0.48 -5.64
N ILE A 68 -14.44 -0.63 -5.43
CA ILE A 68 -14.95 -1.14 -4.14
C ILE A 68 -14.59 -2.61 -3.97
N LYS A 69 -14.79 -3.41 -5.02
CA LYS A 69 -14.44 -4.83 -4.98
C LYS A 69 -12.94 -5.01 -4.82
N ALA A 70 -12.14 -4.23 -5.55
CA ALA A 70 -10.69 -4.27 -5.45
C ALA A 70 -10.24 -3.90 -4.03
N ALA A 71 -10.79 -2.82 -3.47
CA ALA A 71 -10.43 -2.38 -2.12
C ALA A 71 -10.76 -3.45 -1.07
N ARG A 72 -11.91 -4.12 -1.20
CA ARG A 72 -12.28 -5.22 -0.30
C ARG A 72 -11.31 -6.39 -0.38
N LEU A 73 -10.90 -6.74 -1.60
CA LEU A 73 -9.96 -7.84 -1.81
C LEU A 73 -8.57 -7.48 -1.28
N ILE A 74 -8.13 -6.26 -1.52
CA ILE A 74 -6.85 -5.77 -0.99
C ILE A 74 -6.86 -5.80 0.53
N LYS A 75 -7.94 -5.32 1.15
CA LYS A 75 -8.09 -5.35 2.60
C LYS A 75 -8.00 -6.77 3.13
N LYS A 76 -8.76 -7.67 2.53
CA LYS A 76 -8.78 -9.08 2.95
C LYS A 76 -7.41 -9.72 2.83
N ARG A 77 -6.72 -9.52 1.72
CA ARG A 77 -5.40 -10.11 1.50
C ARG A 77 -4.34 -9.50 2.41
N THR A 78 -4.40 -8.20 2.63
CA THR A 78 -3.46 -7.53 3.52
C THR A 78 -3.66 -8.00 4.96
N ASP A 79 -4.89 -8.08 5.43
CA ASP A 79 -5.19 -8.58 6.76
C ASP A 79 -4.73 -10.03 6.92
N LEU A 80 -4.93 -10.85 5.89
CA LEU A 80 -4.48 -12.23 5.91
C LEU A 80 -2.96 -12.34 6.00
N LEU A 81 -2.23 -11.55 5.22
CA LEU A 81 -0.78 -11.50 5.27
C LEU A 81 -0.29 -11.09 6.65
N CYS A 82 -0.90 -10.07 7.24
CA CYS A 82 -0.53 -9.60 8.56
C CYS A 82 -0.78 -10.66 9.62
N ASN A 83 -1.94 -11.30 9.58
CA ASN A 83 -2.28 -12.34 10.55
C ASN A 83 -1.36 -13.55 10.43
N ASN A 84 -1.09 -13.99 9.20
CA ASN A 84 -0.23 -15.16 8.97
C ASN A 84 1.23 -14.91 9.37
N ASN A 85 1.66 -13.66 9.37
CA ASN A 85 3.03 -13.29 9.68
C ASN A 85 3.16 -12.62 11.05
N LYS A 86 2.13 -12.70 11.87
CA LYS A 86 2.11 -12.19 13.25
C LYS A 86 2.45 -10.71 13.34
N ILE A 87 1.92 -9.94 12.40
CA ILE A 87 2.07 -8.49 12.37
C ILE A 87 0.97 -7.88 13.21
N TRP A 88 1.34 -7.09 14.20
CA TRP A 88 0.35 -6.34 15.01
C TRP A 88 0.29 -4.87 14.63
N ARG A 89 1.27 -4.38 13.86
CA ARG A 89 1.27 -3.00 13.38
C ARG A 89 1.58 -2.95 11.89
N LEU A 90 0.62 -2.49 11.11
CA LEU A 90 0.80 -2.21 9.69
C LEU A 90 0.80 -0.70 9.51
N GLN A 91 1.83 -0.17 8.88
CA GLN A 91 1.91 1.27 8.65
C GLN A 91 2.26 1.57 7.20
N THR A 92 1.96 2.80 6.80
CA THR A 92 2.31 3.29 5.47
C THR A 92 2.43 4.81 5.53
N ALA A 93 2.99 5.39 4.48
CA ALA A 93 3.05 6.83 4.29
C ALA A 93 2.25 7.18 3.03
N VAL A 94 1.36 8.14 3.15
CA VAL A 94 0.51 8.57 2.04
C VAL A 94 0.69 10.08 1.84
N LYS A 95 0.92 10.49 0.60
CA LYS A 95 1.10 11.90 0.27
C LYS A 95 -0.14 12.68 0.73
N ALA A 96 0.07 13.75 1.47
CA ALA A 96 -1.01 14.44 2.17
C ALA A 96 -2.08 15.02 1.24
N ASN A 97 -1.66 15.45 0.05
CA ASN A 97 -2.60 15.99 -0.94
C ASN A 97 -3.19 14.91 -1.88
N PHE A 98 -2.81 13.66 -1.69
CA PHE A 98 -3.34 12.55 -2.47
C PHE A 98 -4.59 11.99 -1.77
N THR A 99 -5.71 12.70 -1.92
CA THR A 99 -6.95 12.39 -1.21
C THR A 99 -7.46 10.99 -1.46
N ILE A 100 -7.37 10.51 -2.70
CA ILE A 100 -7.80 9.16 -3.05
C ILE A 100 -7.00 8.11 -2.28
N GLY A 101 -5.69 8.30 -2.18
CA GLY A 101 -4.83 7.39 -1.43
C GLY A 101 -5.12 7.39 0.06
N VAL A 102 -5.37 8.57 0.62
CA VAL A 102 -5.72 8.70 2.04
C VAL A 102 -7.04 7.97 2.33
N ARG A 103 -8.05 8.18 1.51
CA ARG A 103 -9.34 7.49 1.67
C ARG A 103 -9.22 5.99 1.50
N PHE A 104 -8.38 5.56 0.57
CA PHE A 104 -8.13 4.15 0.37
C PHE A 104 -7.48 3.52 1.62
N ALA A 105 -6.48 4.16 2.18
CA ALA A 105 -5.83 3.69 3.40
C ALA A 105 -6.81 3.63 4.57
N GLU A 106 -7.69 4.63 4.69
CA GLU A 106 -8.72 4.64 5.71
C GLU A 106 -9.71 3.49 5.52
N PHE A 107 -10.08 3.19 4.29
CA PHE A 107 -10.95 2.05 3.99
C PHE A 107 -10.30 0.73 4.42
N LEU A 108 -9.00 0.61 4.26
CA LEU A 108 -8.26 -0.59 4.70
C LEU A 108 -8.18 -0.68 6.23
N GLY A 109 -8.57 0.37 6.94
CA GLY A 109 -8.57 0.39 8.39
C GLY A 109 -7.39 1.13 9.00
N LEU A 110 -6.56 1.77 8.18
CA LEU A 110 -5.47 2.56 8.71
C LEU A 110 -5.98 3.94 9.16
N LYS A 111 -5.35 4.48 10.18
CA LYS A 111 -5.70 5.79 10.73
C LYS A 111 -4.50 6.70 10.68
N LYS A 112 -4.75 8.00 10.49
CA LYS A 112 -3.69 8.99 10.53
C LYS A 112 -3.08 9.07 11.91
N GLU A 113 -1.77 9.01 11.99
CA GLU A 113 -1.02 9.18 13.24
C GLU A 113 -0.29 10.52 13.28
N GLY A 114 -0.01 11.11 12.16
CA GLY A 114 0.64 12.40 12.14
C GLY A 114 1.01 12.86 10.74
N LEU A 115 1.33 14.13 10.65
CA LEU A 115 1.83 14.74 9.42
C LEU A 115 3.34 14.74 9.43
N MET A 116 3.93 14.21 8.38
CA MET A 116 5.38 14.20 8.20
C MET A 116 5.74 15.27 7.18
N LYS A 117 6.24 16.40 7.69
CA LYS A 117 6.59 17.53 6.83
C LYS A 117 7.83 17.22 6.00
N MET A 118 7.78 17.57 4.73
CA MET A 118 8.91 17.44 3.80
C MET A 118 9.47 16.01 3.73
N TYR A 119 8.61 15.04 3.93
CA TYR A 119 8.99 13.62 3.94
C TYR A 119 9.33 13.10 2.56
N GLY A 120 8.59 13.51 1.53
CA GLY A 120 8.78 13.05 0.17
C GLY A 120 10.03 13.58 -0.49
N PRO A 121 10.51 12.94 -1.56
CA PRO A 121 11.72 13.39 -2.27
C PRO A 121 11.55 14.77 -2.90
N ASP A 122 10.32 15.21 -3.11
CA ASP A 122 9.98 16.52 -3.66
C ASP A 122 9.61 17.53 -2.55
N LYS A 123 9.97 17.22 -1.31
CA LYS A 123 9.66 18.01 -0.11
C LYS A 123 8.16 18.14 0.17
N THR A 124 7.36 17.22 -0.33
CA THR A 124 5.94 17.20 -0.02
C THR A 124 5.67 16.53 1.32
N ASP A 125 4.56 16.91 1.94
CA ASP A 125 4.14 16.34 3.21
C ASP A 125 3.41 15.02 2.98
N TYR A 126 3.60 14.10 3.92
CA TYR A 126 2.93 12.80 3.93
C TYR A 126 2.25 12.58 5.27
N PHE A 127 1.18 11.80 5.26
CA PHE A 127 0.62 11.28 6.50
C PHE A 127 1.26 9.94 6.84
N ARG A 128 1.62 9.75 8.09
CA ARG A 128 1.86 8.42 8.63
C ARG A 128 0.51 7.84 9.01
N MET A 129 0.21 6.67 8.46
CA MET A 129 -1.04 5.97 8.74
C MET A 129 -0.74 4.56 9.22
N ALA A 130 -1.51 4.08 10.16
CA ALA A 130 -1.26 2.77 10.74
C ALA A 130 -2.56 2.06 11.15
N LYS A 131 -2.49 0.73 11.14
CA LYS A 131 -3.54 -0.14 11.64
C LYS A 131 -2.94 -1.07 12.68
N ILE A 132 -3.61 -1.18 13.80
CA ILE A 132 -3.18 -2.07 14.88
C ILE A 132 -4.08 -3.31 14.86
N TYR A 133 -3.47 -4.47 14.79
CA TYR A 133 -4.16 -5.76 14.88
C TYR A 133 -4.07 -6.24 16.32
N LYS A 134 -5.19 -6.68 16.84
CA LYS A 134 -5.25 -7.16 18.24
C LYS A 134 -5.34 -8.67 18.31
#